data_19856750a99e47717603b8963e1a1025
#
_entry.id   19856750a99e47717603b8963e1a1025
#
_cell.length_a   1.000
_cell.length_b   1.000
_cell.length_c   1.000
_cell.angle_alpha   90.00
_cell.angle_beta   90.00
_cell.angle_gamma   90.00
#
_symmetry.space_group_name_H-M   'P 1'
#
loop_
_entity.id
_entity.type
_entity.pdbx_description
1 polymer ?
#
loop_
_entity_poly.entity_id
_entity_poly.type
_entity_poly.pdbx_seq_one_letter_code
_entity_poly.pdbx_strand_id
1 'polypeptide(L)'
;MSIRRFVLPILLVLLLPLNVLALEVPKHTGYVNDLAGLISSATELKIENFLRGFEGSDSTQLVVLTVDSLQGEALEEYSLKVAENWGIGQKGKDNGALLLIAKQERKIRIEVGYGLEGKLTDLLAGRIIDNDITPHFKAGDYEGGVVAGITGMVEAVRGEYQGTGTTSRKKKRNPLGSLALLLFLGPGLMLLGGGGGRRGRRGRRGGSGFWIGGMWGGGGGFGGGGGGFGGGGGGFGGGGSSGGW
;
A
#
# COMPACT_ATOMS: atom_id res chain seq x y z
N MET A 1 -20.57 -7.82 58.28
CA MET A 1 -21.14 -7.74 56.89
C MET A 1 -20.10 -8.24 55.91
N SER A 2 -20.26 -9.42 55.31
CA SER A 2 -19.15 -10.13 54.67
C SER A 2 -18.86 -9.59 53.26
N ILE A 3 -17.63 -9.12 53.04
CA ILE A 3 -17.01 -8.68 51.78
C ILE A 3 -17.26 -9.67 50.62
N ARG A 4 -17.42 -10.97 50.91
CA ARG A 4 -17.76 -12.03 49.97
C ARG A 4 -19.04 -11.78 49.15
N ARG A 5 -20.02 -11.05 49.68
CA ARG A 5 -21.31 -10.78 48.99
C ARG A 5 -21.18 -9.76 47.87
N PHE A 6 -20.11 -8.94 47.89
CA PHE A 6 -19.88 -7.91 46.86
C PHE A 6 -18.82 -8.35 45.84
N VAL A 7 -17.89 -9.25 46.23
CA VAL A 7 -16.81 -9.73 45.34
C VAL A 7 -17.35 -10.68 44.27
N LEU A 8 -18.32 -11.53 44.62
CA LEU A 8 -18.87 -12.51 43.69
C LEU A 8 -19.59 -11.90 42.46
N PRO A 9 -20.47 -10.87 42.63
CA PRO A 9 -21.10 -10.22 41.46
C PRO A 9 -20.12 -9.39 40.63
N ILE A 10 -19.09 -8.80 41.23
CA ILE A 10 -18.05 -8.07 40.49
C ILE A 10 -17.22 -9.04 39.65
N LEU A 11 -16.86 -10.20 40.17
CA LEU A 11 -16.14 -11.24 39.44
C LEU A 11 -16.98 -11.79 38.28
N LEU A 12 -18.31 -11.91 38.44
CA LEU A 12 -19.22 -12.38 37.40
C LEU A 12 -19.35 -11.38 36.25
N VAL A 13 -19.31 -10.08 36.52
CA VAL A 13 -19.33 -9.02 35.49
C VAL A 13 -18.03 -8.98 34.72
N LEU A 14 -16.89 -9.31 35.31
CA LEU A 14 -15.59 -9.39 34.64
C LEU A 14 -15.47 -10.60 33.70
N LEU A 15 -16.34 -11.60 33.83
CA LEU A 15 -16.37 -12.80 32.99
C LEU A 15 -17.32 -12.71 31.79
N LEU A 16 -17.96 -11.56 31.57
CA LEU A 16 -18.76 -11.35 30.36
C LEU A 16 -17.82 -11.35 29.15
N PRO A 17 -18.01 -12.27 28.19
CA PRO A 17 -17.23 -12.25 26.97
C PRO A 17 -17.48 -10.93 26.25
N LEU A 18 -16.45 -10.13 26.05
CA LEU A 18 -16.45 -9.04 25.09
C LEU A 18 -16.60 -9.70 23.71
N ASN A 19 -17.83 -9.72 23.20
CA ASN A 19 -18.05 -10.12 21.81
C ASN A 19 -17.39 -9.05 20.94
N VAL A 20 -16.15 -9.27 20.55
CA VAL A 20 -15.53 -8.53 19.45
C VAL A 20 -16.23 -9.05 18.19
N LEU A 21 -17.18 -8.28 17.69
CA LEU A 21 -17.78 -8.53 16.39
C LEU A 21 -16.69 -8.30 15.35
N ALA A 22 -16.18 -9.38 14.78
CA ALA A 22 -15.26 -9.29 13.65
C ALA A 22 -15.96 -8.56 12.50
N LEU A 23 -15.25 -7.64 11.84
CA LEU A 23 -15.78 -6.89 10.72
C LEU A 23 -16.15 -7.86 9.58
N GLU A 24 -17.40 -7.76 9.12
CA GLU A 24 -17.88 -8.60 8.03
C GLU A 24 -17.21 -8.20 6.71
N VAL A 25 -16.83 -9.21 5.91
CA VAL A 25 -16.30 -8.97 4.57
C VAL A 25 -17.46 -8.56 3.66
N PRO A 26 -17.41 -7.38 3.03
CA PRO A 26 -18.46 -6.94 2.12
C PRO A 26 -18.52 -7.84 0.88
N LYS A 27 -19.67 -7.87 0.23
CA LYS A 27 -19.78 -8.51 -1.08
C LYS A 27 -19.06 -7.67 -2.12
N HIS A 28 -18.20 -8.30 -2.92
CA HIS A 28 -17.56 -7.61 -4.04
C HIS A 28 -18.58 -7.38 -5.17
N THR A 29 -18.43 -6.25 -5.85
CA THR A 29 -19.26 -5.89 -7.02
C THR A 29 -18.46 -5.84 -8.32
N GLY A 30 -17.13 -5.74 -8.22
CA GLY A 30 -16.20 -5.64 -9.34
C GLY A 30 -14.75 -5.57 -8.85
N TYR A 31 -13.89 -5.06 -9.69
CA TYR A 31 -12.48 -4.82 -9.34
C TYR A 31 -12.30 -3.63 -8.40
N VAL A 32 -13.26 -2.70 -8.41
CA VAL A 32 -13.25 -1.52 -7.53
C VAL A 32 -14.47 -1.56 -6.62
N ASN A 33 -14.23 -1.52 -5.31
CA ASN A 33 -15.27 -1.54 -4.29
C ASN A 33 -15.03 -0.35 -3.33
N ASP A 34 -15.54 0.82 -3.71
CA ASP A 34 -15.35 2.06 -2.96
C ASP A 34 -16.46 2.28 -1.93
N LEU A 35 -16.35 1.67 -0.75
CA LEU A 35 -17.32 1.82 0.33
C LEU A 35 -17.08 3.09 1.18
N ALA A 36 -15.89 3.68 1.10
CA ALA A 36 -15.54 4.90 1.83
C ALA A 36 -15.80 6.19 1.04
N GLY A 37 -16.24 6.08 -0.21
CA GLY A 37 -16.51 7.23 -1.07
C GLY A 37 -15.27 8.09 -1.33
N LEU A 38 -14.14 7.46 -1.60
CA LEU A 38 -12.86 8.13 -1.89
C LEU A 38 -12.66 8.41 -3.38
N ILE A 39 -13.43 7.76 -4.24
CA ILE A 39 -13.26 7.76 -5.69
C ILE A 39 -14.56 8.25 -6.33
N SER A 40 -14.47 9.14 -7.32
CA SER A 40 -15.65 9.54 -8.09
C SER A 40 -16.12 8.38 -8.97
N SER A 41 -17.45 8.26 -9.19
CA SER A 41 -18.03 7.19 -10.01
C SER A 41 -17.45 7.17 -11.44
N ALA A 42 -17.03 8.33 -11.96
CA ALA A 42 -16.39 8.42 -13.28
C ALA A 42 -15.00 7.77 -13.30
N THR A 43 -14.22 7.96 -12.23
CA THR A 43 -12.89 7.36 -12.09
C THR A 43 -13.00 5.90 -11.70
N GLU A 44 -13.94 5.54 -10.82
CA GLU A 44 -14.25 4.15 -10.50
C GLU A 44 -14.49 3.32 -11.77
N LEU A 45 -15.35 3.79 -12.66
CA LEU A 45 -15.63 3.11 -13.93
C LEU A 45 -14.38 2.99 -14.83
N LYS A 46 -13.52 4.01 -14.86
CA LYS A 46 -12.27 3.96 -15.63
C LYS A 46 -11.31 2.92 -15.07
N ILE A 47 -11.13 2.88 -13.74
CA ILE A 47 -10.28 1.90 -13.06
C ILE A 47 -10.84 0.50 -13.28
N GLU A 48 -12.15 0.30 -13.11
CA GLU A 48 -12.83 -0.97 -13.33
C GLU A 48 -12.54 -1.53 -14.73
N ASN A 49 -12.71 -0.70 -15.78
CA ASN A 49 -12.43 -1.11 -17.16
C ASN A 49 -10.95 -1.37 -17.43
N PHE A 50 -10.07 -0.58 -16.80
CA PHE A 50 -8.62 -0.75 -16.91
C PHE A 50 -8.18 -2.07 -16.29
N LEU A 51 -8.61 -2.38 -15.07
CA LEU A 51 -8.27 -3.61 -14.36
C LEU A 51 -8.82 -4.87 -15.04
N ARG A 52 -10.04 -4.78 -15.57
CA ARG A 52 -10.62 -5.84 -16.39
C ARG A 52 -9.79 -6.11 -17.66
N GLY A 53 -9.35 -5.05 -18.33
CA GLY A 53 -8.48 -5.17 -19.50
C GLY A 53 -7.09 -5.72 -19.15
N PHE A 54 -6.57 -5.35 -17.99
CA PHE A 54 -5.30 -5.84 -17.46
C PHE A 54 -5.37 -7.34 -17.20
N GLU A 55 -6.38 -7.82 -16.47
CA GLU A 55 -6.58 -9.26 -16.25
C GLU A 55 -6.71 -10.03 -17.57
N GLY A 56 -7.46 -9.49 -18.53
CA GLY A 56 -7.61 -10.10 -19.85
C GLY A 56 -6.29 -10.27 -20.62
N SER A 57 -5.29 -9.41 -20.38
CA SER A 57 -3.99 -9.42 -21.06
C SER A 57 -2.89 -10.15 -20.28
N ASP A 58 -2.87 -10.04 -18.96
CA ASP A 58 -1.80 -10.56 -18.08
C ASP A 58 -2.25 -11.76 -17.24
N SER A 59 -3.56 -11.97 -17.11
CA SER A 59 -4.20 -12.94 -16.20
C SER A 59 -4.08 -12.61 -14.72
N THR A 60 -3.47 -11.48 -14.35
CA THR A 60 -3.33 -11.03 -12.94
C THR A 60 -4.58 -10.27 -12.52
N GLN A 61 -5.13 -10.61 -11.36
CA GLN A 61 -6.26 -9.92 -10.77
C GLN A 61 -5.80 -8.90 -9.73
N LEU A 62 -6.03 -7.62 -10.01
CA LEU A 62 -5.83 -6.52 -9.06
C LEU A 62 -7.20 -5.98 -8.66
N VAL A 63 -7.42 -5.86 -7.35
CA VAL A 63 -8.70 -5.42 -6.79
C VAL A 63 -8.47 -4.29 -5.80
N VAL A 64 -9.42 -3.35 -5.72
CA VAL A 64 -9.40 -2.24 -4.78
C VAL A 64 -10.59 -2.37 -3.84
N LEU A 65 -10.34 -2.19 -2.55
CA LEU A 65 -11.35 -2.04 -1.52
C LEU A 65 -11.04 -0.80 -0.67
N THR A 66 -11.99 0.10 -0.56
CA THR A 66 -11.94 1.15 0.45
C THR A 66 -13.01 0.89 1.51
N VAL A 67 -12.66 1.10 2.77
CA VAL A 67 -13.60 0.99 3.91
C VAL A 67 -13.51 2.24 4.77
N ASP A 68 -14.64 2.63 5.37
CA ASP A 68 -14.64 3.79 6.27
C ASP A 68 -13.80 3.53 7.52
N SER A 69 -13.94 2.36 8.13
CA SER A 69 -13.20 1.96 9.34
C SER A 69 -13.04 0.45 9.43
N LEU A 70 -11.96 0.02 10.06
CA LEU A 70 -11.69 -1.38 10.41
C LEU A 70 -12.38 -1.80 11.71
N GLN A 71 -13.04 -0.88 12.42
CA GLN A 71 -13.75 -1.13 13.67
C GLN A 71 -12.90 -1.85 14.75
N GLY A 72 -11.58 -1.61 14.72
CA GLY A 72 -10.63 -2.21 15.65
C GLY A 72 -9.99 -3.52 15.17
N GLU A 73 -10.39 -4.06 14.03
CA GLU A 73 -9.72 -5.22 13.43
C GLU A 73 -8.32 -4.84 12.90
N ALA A 74 -7.39 -5.77 12.94
CA ALA A 74 -6.05 -5.54 12.40
C ALA A 74 -6.11 -5.45 10.87
N LEU A 75 -5.41 -4.46 10.29
CA LEU A 75 -5.42 -4.20 8.86
C LEU A 75 -4.98 -5.43 8.05
N GLU A 76 -3.91 -6.09 8.52
CA GLU A 76 -3.32 -7.25 7.89
C GLU A 76 -4.28 -8.46 7.90
N GLU A 77 -4.92 -8.71 9.04
CA GLU A 77 -5.87 -9.80 9.20
C GLU A 77 -7.12 -9.57 8.34
N TYR A 78 -7.62 -8.34 8.34
CA TYR A 78 -8.78 -7.99 7.53
C TYR A 78 -8.49 -8.05 6.03
N SER A 79 -7.32 -7.57 5.58
CA SER A 79 -6.95 -7.63 4.15
C SER A 79 -6.83 -9.07 3.65
N LEU A 80 -6.18 -9.94 4.43
CA LEU A 80 -6.07 -11.37 4.12
C LEU A 80 -7.45 -12.02 4.04
N LYS A 81 -8.29 -11.79 5.05
CA LYS A 81 -9.67 -12.30 5.10
C LYS A 81 -10.51 -11.87 3.90
N VAL A 82 -10.38 -10.61 3.46
CA VAL A 82 -11.04 -10.10 2.27
C VAL A 82 -10.51 -10.80 1.02
N ALA A 83 -9.19 -10.87 0.85
CA ALA A 83 -8.56 -11.46 -0.32
C ALA A 83 -8.94 -12.93 -0.51
N GLU A 84 -8.95 -13.70 0.58
CA GLU A 84 -9.36 -15.10 0.59
C GLU A 84 -10.87 -15.28 0.36
N ASN A 85 -11.71 -14.46 1.02
CA ASN A 85 -13.16 -14.57 0.90
C ASN A 85 -13.63 -14.23 -0.51
N TRP A 86 -13.02 -13.23 -1.14
CA TRP A 86 -13.31 -12.84 -2.51
C TRP A 86 -12.65 -13.78 -3.54
N GLY A 87 -11.72 -14.62 -3.10
CA GLY A 87 -10.99 -15.55 -3.96
C GLY A 87 -10.19 -14.82 -5.04
N ILE A 88 -9.53 -13.71 -4.68
CA ILE A 88 -8.80 -12.88 -5.63
C ILE A 88 -7.65 -13.70 -6.26
N GLY A 89 -7.52 -13.64 -7.58
CA GLY A 89 -6.54 -14.44 -8.34
C GLY A 89 -7.07 -15.78 -8.79
N GLN A 90 -6.29 -16.48 -9.60
CA GLN A 90 -6.66 -17.76 -10.17
C GLN A 90 -6.13 -18.90 -9.29
N LYS A 91 -6.98 -19.88 -9.03
CA LYS A 91 -6.59 -21.09 -8.26
C LYS A 91 -5.36 -21.77 -8.85
N GLY A 92 -4.35 -21.99 -8.02
CA GLY A 92 -3.09 -22.63 -8.39
C GLY A 92 -2.10 -21.74 -9.17
N LYS A 93 -2.51 -20.52 -9.51
CA LYS A 93 -1.59 -19.46 -9.99
C LYS A 93 -1.34 -18.42 -8.92
N ASP A 94 -2.30 -18.22 -8.01
CA ASP A 94 -2.24 -17.31 -6.87
C ASP A 94 -1.80 -15.89 -7.27
N ASN A 95 -2.25 -15.46 -8.46
CA ASN A 95 -1.85 -14.25 -9.17
C ASN A 95 -2.81 -13.08 -8.91
N GLY A 96 -3.20 -12.93 -7.66
CA GLY A 96 -4.07 -11.87 -7.20
C GLY A 96 -3.38 -10.86 -6.29
N ALA A 97 -3.83 -9.59 -6.28
CA ALA A 97 -3.45 -8.63 -5.27
C ALA A 97 -4.61 -7.67 -4.93
N LEU A 98 -4.67 -7.25 -3.66
CA LEU A 98 -5.68 -6.35 -3.12
C LEU A 98 -5.03 -5.07 -2.62
N LEU A 99 -5.52 -3.92 -3.08
CA LEU A 99 -5.26 -2.62 -2.47
C LEU A 99 -6.40 -2.30 -1.50
N LEU A 100 -6.14 -2.37 -0.19
CA LEU A 100 -7.07 -2.01 0.88
C LEU A 100 -6.74 -0.65 1.46
N ILE A 101 -7.75 0.21 1.60
CA ILE A 101 -7.63 1.55 2.17
C ILE A 101 -8.65 1.69 3.29
N ALA A 102 -8.18 1.91 4.52
CA ALA A 102 -8.99 2.19 5.70
C ALA A 102 -8.93 3.69 6.03
N LYS A 103 -10.03 4.40 5.75
CA LYS A 103 -10.08 5.87 5.74
C LYS A 103 -9.89 6.49 7.12
N GLN A 104 -10.61 6.00 8.13
CA GLN A 104 -10.54 6.57 9.49
C GLN A 104 -9.21 6.28 10.16
N GLU A 105 -8.66 5.08 9.98
CA GLU A 105 -7.38 4.67 10.52
C GLU A 105 -6.20 5.28 9.73
N ARG A 106 -6.47 5.86 8.57
CA ARG A 106 -5.45 6.37 7.62
C ARG A 106 -4.40 5.32 7.30
N LYS A 107 -4.86 4.11 7.01
CA LYS A 107 -4.00 2.97 6.70
C LYS A 107 -4.24 2.45 5.30
N ILE A 108 -3.16 1.98 4.70
CA ILE A 108 -3.13 1.39 3.37
C ILE A 108 -2.44 0.03 3.47
N ARG A 109 -2.97 -0.97 2.78
CA ARG A 109 -2.30 -2.25 2.61
C ARG A 109 -2.38 -2.71 1.16
N ILE A 110 -1.28 -3.23 0.67
CA ILE A 110 -1.25 -4.04 -0.54
C ILE A 110 -1.02 -5.48 -0.09
N GLU A 111 -2.05 -6.31 -0.23
CA GLU A 111 -1.99 -7.75 0.02
C GLU A 111 -1.65 -8.46 -1.28
N VAL A 112 -0.71 -9.41 -1.25
CA VAL A 112 -0.15 -10.03 -2.45
C VAL A 112 -0.30 -11.54 -2.38
N GLY A 113 -0.86 -12.13 -3.42
CA GLY A 113 -0.94 -13.59 -3.57
C GLY A 113 0.41 -14.22 -3.89
N TYR A 114 0.61 -15.47 -3.51
CA TYR A 114 1.88 -16.19 -3.62
C TYR A 114 2.49 -16.15 -5.02
N GLY A 115 1.67 -16.21 -6.07
CA GLY A 115 2.15 -16.19 -7.46
C GLY A 115 2.69 -14.85 -7.92
N LEU A 116 2.42 -13.77 -7.18
CA LEU A 116 2.92 -12.42 -7.49
C LEU A 116 4.10 -11.97 -6.63
N GLU A 117 4.45 -12.68 -5.55
CA GLU A 117 5.52 -12.25 -4.63
C GLU A 117 6.88 -12.06 -5.32
N GLY A 118 7.15 -12.78 -6.41
CA GLY A 118 8.36 -12.62 -7.20
C GLY A 118 8.40 -11.35 -8.05
N LYS A 119 7.24 -10.72 -8.30
CA LYS A 119 7.10 -9.50 -9.13
C LYS A 119 6.71 -8.29 -8.29
N LEU A 120 5.64 -8.41 -7.53
CA LEU A 120 5.16 -7.42 -6.57
C LEU A 120 5.63 -7.82 -5.17
N THR A 121 6.91 -7.65 -4.91
CA THR A 121 7.51 -7.99 -3.60
C THR A 121 7.03 -7.05 -2.50
N ASP A 122 7.14 -7.46 -1.23
CA ASP A 122 6.83 -6.61 -0.07
C ASP A 122 7.54 -5.25 -0.12
N LEU A 123 8.80 -5.26 -0.58
CA LEU A 123 9.58 -4.03 -0.74
C LEU A 123 8.98 -3.11 -1.81
N LEU A 124 8.53 -3.66 -2.93
CA LEU A 124 7.90 -2.87 -4.00
C LEU A 124 6.52 -2.38 -3.56
N ALA A 125 5.71 -3.23 -2.92
CA ALA A 125 4.44 -2.85 -2.34
C ALA A 125 4.59 -1.67 -1.34
N GLY A 126 5.60 -1.74 -0.46
CA GLY A 126 5.92 -0.65 0.46
C GLY A 126 6.34 0.64 -0.24
N ARG A 127 7.12 0.55 -1.32
CA ARG A 127 7.52 1.73 -2.11
C ARG A 127 6.33 2.37 -2.83
N ILE A 128 5.44 1.58 -3.40
CA ILE A 128 4.21 2.08 -4.03
C ILE A 128 3.37 2.83 -3.00
N ILE A 129 3.18 2.27 -1.81
CA ILE A 129 2.45 2.95 -0.73
C ILE A 129 3.13 4.27 -0.36
N ASP A 130 4.44 4.25 -0.10
CA ASP A 130 5.17 5.40 0.44
C ASP A 130 5.39 6.51 -0.59
N ASN A 131 5.64 6.17 -1.86
CA ASN A 131 6.04 7.11 -2.88
C ASN A 131 4.90 7.52 -3.81
N ASP A 132 3.97 6.60 -4.10
CA ASP A 132 2.94 6.85 -5.11
C ASP A 132 1.58 7.16 -4.46
N ILE A 133 1.18 6.46 -3.38
CA ILE A 133 -0.13 6.66 -2.76
C ILE A 133 -0.09 7.75 -1.67
N THR A 134 0.81 7.58 -0.70
CA THR A 134 0.84 8.42 0.53
C THR A 134 1.00 9.92 0.27
N PRO A 135 1.79 10.40 -0.72
CA PRO A 135 1.90 11.83 -1.00
C PRO A 135 0.57 12.45 -1.45
N HIS A 136 -0.18 11.76 -2.30
CA HIS A 136 -1.51 12.17 -2.74
C HIS A 136 -2.49 12.23 -1.57
N PHE A 137 -2.53 11.19 -0.75
CA PHE A 137 -3.44 11.11 0.41
C PHE A 137 -3.15 12.18 1.45
N LYS A 138 -1.88 12.53 1.69
CA LYS A 138 -1.48 13.66 2.54
C LYS A 138 -1.91 15.01 1.99
N ALA A 139 -2.04 15.12 0.67
CA ALA A 139 -2.57 16.30 0.00
C ALA A 139 -4.10 16.33 -0.07
N GLY A 140 -4.79 15.26 0.38
CA GLY A 140 -6.24 15.12 0.27
C GLY A 140 -6.73 14.62 -1.09
N ASP A 141 -5.81 14.29 -2.00
CA ASP A 141 -6.08 13.75 -3.32
C ASP A 141 -6.19 12.21 -3.26
N TYR A 142 -7.31 11.73 -2.72
CA TYR A 142 -7.52 10.29 -2.56
C TYR A 142 -7.65 9.57 -3.91
N GLU A 143 -8.38 10.17 -4.84
CA GLU A 143 -8.61 9.62 -6.18
C GLU A 143 -7.29 9.47 -6.94
N GLY A 144 -6.46 10.52 -6.97
CA GLY A 144 -5.12 10.50 -7.56
C GLY A 144 -4.22 9.45 -6.94
N GLY A 145 -4.27 9.31 -5.61
CA GLY A 145 -3.48 8.30 -4.89
C GLY A 145 -3.88 6.86 -5.21
N VAL A 146 -5.18 6.58 -5.34
CA VAL A 146 -5.66 5.25 -5.78
C VAL A 146 -5.20 4.93 -7.19
N VAL A 147 -5.34 5.88 -8.12
CA VAL A 147 -4.87 5.72 -9.51
C VAL A 147 -3.36 5.48 -9.56
N ALA A 148 -2.58 6.26 -8.82
CA ALA A 148 -1.12 6.10 -8.75
C ALA A 148 -0.72 4.73 -8.17
N GLY A 149 -1.39 4.29 -7.10
CA GLY A 149 -1.16 2.98 -6.50
C GLY A 149 -1.43 1.82 -7.45
N ILE A 150 -2.58 1.85 -8.14
CA ILE A 150 -2.92 0.84 -9.14
C ILE A 150 -1.89 0.82 -10.27
N THR A 151 -1.49 1.99 -10.76
CA THR A 151 -0.47 2.11 -11.81
C THR A 151 0.85 1.48 -11.37
N GLY A 152 1.31 1.82 -10.15
CA GLY A 152 2.53 1.23 -9.58
C GLY A 152 2.45 -0.29 -9.41
N MET A 153 1.29 -0.81 -8.98
CA MET A 153 1.08 -2.27 -8.89
C MET A 153 1.15 -2.95 -10.26
N VAL A 154 0.53 -2.38 -11.30
CA VAL A 154 0.58 -2.90 -12.66
C VAL A 154 2.01 -2.87 -13.21
N GLU A 155 2.74 -1.77 -13.02
CA GLU A 155 4.15 -1.65 -13.42
C GLU A 155 5.03 -2.67 -12.71
N ALA A 156 4.82 -2.90 -11.40
CA ALA A 156 5.55 -3.91 -10.63
C ALA A 156 5.29 -5.32 -11.18
N VAL A 157 4.03 -5.68 -11.46
CA VAL A 157 3.67 -6.98 -12.04
C VAL A 157 4.29 -7.18 -13.42
N ARG A 158 4.40 -6.13 -14.22
CA ARG A 158 5.09 -6.16 -15.53
C ARG A 158 6.61 -6.14 -15.44
N GLY A 159 7.18 -5.85 -14.27
CA GLY A 159 8.61 -5.64 -14.07
C GLY A 159 9.11 -4.29 -14.59
N GLU A 160 8.21 -3.32 -14.74
CA GLU A 160 8.49 -1.97 -15.28
C GLU A 160 8.58 -0.90 -14.18
N TYR A 161 8.24 -1.22 -12.93
CA TYR A 161 8.23 -0.26 -11.82
C TYR A 161 9.61 0.32 -11.56
N GLN A 162 9.74 1.61 -11.78
CA GLN A 162 10.96 2.37 -11.50
C GLN A 162 10.72 3.22 -10.24
N GLY A 163 11.16 2.72 -9.11
CA GLY A 163 11.12 3.52 -7.88
C GLY A 163 11.93 4.80 -8.02
N THR A 164 11.47 5.89 -7.43
CA THR A 164 12.10 7.23 -7.46
C THR A 164 13.51 7.29 -6.84
N GLY A 165 14.07 6.15 -6.41
CA GLY A 165 15.40 6.04 -5.82
C GLY A 165 15.57 6.69 -4.44
N THR A 166 14.54 7.36 -3.93
CA THR A 166 14.54 8.00 -2.62
C THR A 166 13.50 7.35 -1.71
N THR A 167 13.95 6.47 -0.83
CA THR A 167 13.15 6.12 0.35
C THR A 167 13.06 7.38 1.21
N SER A 168 11.90 8.03 1.21
CA SER A 168 11.60 9.18 2.09
C SER A 168 11.41 8.70 3.55
N ARG A 169 12.30 7.87 4.05
CA ARG A 169 12.47 7.68 5.48
C ARG A 169 13.16 8.94 5.97
N LYS A 170 12.40 9.98 6.32
CA LYS A 170 12.88 11.03 7.21
C LYS A 170 13.31 10.34 8.50
N LYS A 171 14.57 9.89 8.52
CA LYS A 171 15.25 9.49 9.75
C LYS A 171 15.14 10.72 10.64
N LYS A 172 14.26 10.69 11.66
CA LYS A 172 14.30 11.68 12.75
C LYS A 172 15.74 11.68 13.23
N ARG A 173 16.51 12.62 12.78
CA ARG A 173 17.84 12.91 13.33
C ARG A 173 17.53 13.37 14.74
N ASN A 174 17.75 12.49 15.72
CA ASN A 174 17.81 12.88 17.10
C ASN A 174 19.02 13.80 17.21
N PRO A 175 18.85 15.13 17.44
CA PRO A 175 19.98 16.05 17.50
C PRO A 175 20.93 15.69 18.66
N LEU A 176 20.43 15.01 19.66
CA LEU A 176 21.21 14.50 20.80
C LEU A 176 22.19 13.38 20.44
N GLY A 177 21.87 12.53 19.46
CA GLY A 177 22.79 11.46 19.04
C GLY A 177 24.01 11.96 18.27
N SER A 178 23.86 13.03 17.47
CA SER A 178 24.99 13.66 16.77
C SER A 178 25.88 14.48 17.72
N LEU A 179 25.30 15.05 18.79
CA LEU A 179 26.07 15.77 19.80
C LEU A 179 26.91 14.81 20.68
N ALA A 180 26.37 13.64 20.99
CA ALA A 180 27.12 12.60 21.72
C ALA A 180 28.30 12.06 20.90
N LEU A 181 28.11 11.86 19.60
CA LEU A 181 29.19 11.42 18.69
C LEU A 181 30.30 12.45 18.57
N LEU A 182 29.99 13.76 18.53
CA LEU A 182 30.95 14.86 18.51
C LEU A 182 31.74 14.99 19.81
N LEU A 183 31.11 14.73 20.96
CA LEU A 183 31.76 14.78 22.30
C LEU A 183 32.73 13.60 22.52
N PHE A 184 32.43 12.41 21.98
CA PHE A 184 33.28 11.23 22.16
C PHE A 184 34.37 11.08 21.06
N LEU A 185 34.19 11.60 19.86
CA LEU A 185 35.18 11.51 18.77
C LEU A 185 35.94 12.83 18.49
N GLY A 186 35.45 13.96 19.01
CA GLY A 186 36.05 15.28 18.79
C GLY A 186 37.50 15.44 19.28
N PRO A 187 37.87 14.99 20.48
CA PRO A 187 39.23 15.16 20.97
C PRO A 187 40.29 14.30 20.26
N GLY A 188 39.88 13.16 19.66
CA GLY A 188 40.82 12.26 18.97
C GLY A 188 41.18 12.67 17.55
N LEU A 189 40.29 13.41 16.87
CA LEU A 189 40.48 13.80 15.46
C LEU A 189 41.33 15.06 15.28
N MET A 190 41.45 15.89 16.35
CA MET A 190 42.28 17.11 16.31
C MET A 190 43.78 16.84 16.41
N LEU A 191 44.18 15.61 16.80
CA LEU A 191 45.58 15.20 16.94
C LEU A 191 46.16 14.53 15.71
N LEU A 192 45.35 14.21 14.66
CA LEU A 192 45.79 13.49 13.46
C LEU A 192 45.67 14.27 12.12
N GLY A 193 45.33 15.52 12.12
CA GLY A 193 45.06 16.29 10.90
C GLY A 193 45.98 17.47 10.67
N GLY A 194 47.27 17.22 10.52
CA GLY A 194 48.23 18.20 9.95
C GLY A 194 48.64 17.74 8.57
N GLY A 195 48.32 18.48 7.49
CA GLY A 195 49.01 18.30 6.23
C GLY A 195 48.15 18.41 4.95
N GLY A 196 48.10 19.62 4.40
CA GLY A 196 48.45 19.87 2.98
C GLY A 196 47.47 19.58 1.85
N GLY A 197 47.05 20.65 1.20
CA GLY A 197 47.33 20.79 -0.23
C GLY A 197 46.22 20.66 -1.26
N ARG A 198 45.63 21.80 -1.63
CA ARG A 198 45.48 22.37 -3.00
C ARG A 198 44.88 21.59 -4.20
N ARG A 199 44.00 22.36 -4.89
CA ARG A 199 43.70 22.36 -6.37
C ARG A 199 42.73 21.24 -6.83
N GLY A 200 41.62 21.49 -7.53
CA GLY A 200 41.26 22.51 -8.49
C GLY A 200 40.62 21.85 -9.72
N ARG A 201 39.59 22.45 -10.29
CA ARG A 201 39.07 22.27 -11.69
C ARG A 201 37.67 21.64 -11.77
N ARG A 202 36.67 22.52 -12.03
CA ARG A 202 36.06 22.85 -13.35
C ARG A 202 35.60 21.66 -14.21
N GLY A 203 34.27 21.68 -14.45
CA GLY A 203 33.72 21.38 -15.78
C GLY A 203 32.59 20.41 -15.78
N ARG A 204 31.44 20.78 -16.10
CA ARG A 204 30.75 20.84 -17.39
C ARG A 204 29.34 20.28 -17.29
N ARG A 205 28.42 21.19 -17.57
CA ARG A 205 27.11 21.09 -18.22
C ARG A 205 26.86 19.77 -18.98
N GLY A 206 25.66 19.23 -18.80
CA GLY A 206 25.04 18.26 -19.68
C GLY A 206 23.56 18.13 -19.28
N GLY A 207 22.71 18.99 -19.83
CA GLY A 207 21.27 18.80 -19.76
C GLY A 207 20.83 17.74 -20.74
N SER A 208 19.90 16.93 -20.38
CA SER A 208 18.99 16.28 -21.33
C SER A 208 17.63 16.18 -20.67
N GLY A 209 16.75 17.08 -21.08
CA GLY A 209 15.33 16.98 -20.84
C GLY A 209 14.79 15.79 -21.60
N PHE A 210 14.11 14.93 -20.92
CA PHE A 210 13.33 13.87 -21.55
C PHE A 210 11.86 14.29 -21.51
N TRP A 211 11.34 14.63 -22.68
CA TRP A 211 9.95 14.90 -22.93
C TRP A 211 9.17 13.57 -22.90
N ILE A 212 8.31 13.37 -21.92
CA ILE A 212 7.23 12.39 -22.04
C ILE A 212 5.97 13.15 -22.38
N GLY A 213 5.80 13.38 -23.67
CA GLY A 213 4.57 13.88 -24.27
C GLY A 213 3.74 12.72 -24.78
N GLY A 214 2.52 12.61 -24.30
CA GLY A 214 1.38 12.21 -25.09
C GLY A 214 1.27 10.76 -25.52
N MET A 215 0.48 9.97 -24.79
CA MET A 215 -0.18 8.80 -25.36
C MET A 215 -1.54 8.55 -24.70
N TRP A 216 -2.42 9.53 -24.86
CA TRP A 216 -3.85 9.36 -24.59
C TRP A 216 -4.63 9.86 -25.79
N GLY A 217 -4.73 9.02 -26.80
CA GLY A 217 -5.55 9.28 -27.95
C GLY A 217 -5.65 8.05 -28.84
N GLY A 218 -6.70 7.27 -28.69
CA GLY A 218 -6.99 6.14 -29.56
C GLY A 218 -8.32 5.52 -29.14
N GLY A 219 -9.43 6.05 -29.67
CA GLY A 219 -10.76 5.45 -29.53
C GLY A 219 -10.80 4.11 -30.25
N GLY A 220 -11.19 3.08 -29.52
CA GLY A 220 -11.58 1.78 -30.02
C GLY A 220 -12.72 1.29 -29.15
N GLY A 221 -13.95 1.38 -29.70
CA GLY A 221 -15.14 0.82 -29.09
C GLY A 221 -15.02 -0.70 -29.02
N PHE A 222 -15.04 -1.24 -27.83
CA PHE A 222 -15.26 -2.65 -27.58
C PHE A 222 -16.64 -2.82 -26.95
N GLY A 223 -17.47 -3.56 -27.67
CA GLY A 223 -18.80 -3.91 -27.27
C GLY A 223 -18.84 -4.67 -25.94
N GLY A 224 -19.85 -4.34 -25.16
CA GLY A 224 -20.11 -4.90 -23.86
C GLY A 224 -20.27 -6.42 -23.87
N GLY A 225 -19.39 -7.10 -23.13
CA GLY A 225 -19.63 -8.41 -22.55
C GLY A 225 -19.57 -8.23 -21.06
N GLY A 226 -20.72 -8.35 -20.38
CA GLY A 226 -20.80 -8.31 -18.93
C GLY A 226 -20.13 -9.54 -18.33
N GLY A 227 -18.80 -9.54 -18.24
CA GLY A 227 -18.03 -10.44 -17.41
C GLY A 227 -17.81 -9.77 -16.07
N GLY A 228 -18.61 -10.14 -15.07
CA GLY A 228 -18.35 -9.75 -13.69
C GLY A 228 -17.02 -10.35 -13.21
N PHE A 229 -16.36 -9.69 -12.27
CA PHE A 229 -15.28 -10.24 -11.48
C PHE A 229 -15.67 -11.62 -10.97
N GLY A 230 -14.96 -12.65 -11.38
CA GLY A 230 -15.09 -14.01 -10.91
C GLY A 230 -13.84 -14.38 -10.11
N GLY A 231 -13.93 -14.30 -8.77
CA GLY A 231 -12.88 -14.78 -7.91
C GLY A 231 -12.53 -16.22 -8.22
N GLY A 232 -11.29 -16.48 -8.66
CA GLY A 232 -10.79 -17.80 -9.06
C GLY A 232 -10.24 -18.65 -7.91
N GLY A 233 -10.16 -18.09 -6.68
CA GLY A 233 -9.69 -18.80 -5.49
C GLY A 233 -8.17 -18.90 -5.40
N GLY A 234 -7.45 -17.79 -5.63
CA GLY A 234 -6.00 -17.69 -5.40
C GLY A 234 -5.65 -17.80 -3.90
N GLY A 235 -4.46 -18.35 -3.60
CA GLY A 235 -3.92 -18.45 -2.25
C GLY A 235 -3.15 -17.20 -1.86
N PHE A 236 -3.33 -16.78 -0.61
CA PHE A 236 -2.62 -15.66 0.02
C PHE A 236 -1.91 -16.16 1.27
N GLY A 237 -0.76 -15.55 1.64
CA GLY A 237 0.03 -15.91 2.81
C GLY A 237 0.40 -14.73 3.69
N GLY A 238 -0.31 -13.59 3.52
CA GLY A 238 0.02 -12.37 4.25
C GLY A 238 1.22 -11.62 3.67
N GLY A 239 1.67 -11.96 2.45
CA GLY A 239 2.65 -11.18 1.69
C GLY A 239 2.13 -9.78 1.36
N GLY A 240 3.02 -8.83 1.13
CA GLY A 240 2.65 -7.44 0.85
C GLY A 240 3.18 -6.44 1.86
N SER A 241 2.63 -5.23 1.87
CA SER A 241 3.10 -4.17 2.75
C SER A 241 1.98 -3.28 3.25
N SER A 242 2.19 -2.68 4.41
CA SER A 242 1.27 -1.72 5.03
C SER A 242 1.93 -0.36 5.19
N GLY A 243 1.14 0.70 5.12
CA GLY A 243 1.57 2.07 5.35
C GLY A 243 0.45 2.96 5.86
N GLY A 244 0.68 4.27 5.89
CA GLY A 244 -0.31 5.25 6.34
C GLY A 244 0.03 6.67 5.91
N TRP A 245 -0.92 7.59 6.08
CA TRP A 245 -0.79 9.00 5.67
C TRP A 245 -1.25 9.98 6.73
#